data_1b79b47a0f1beb5574b9c99736885b7d
#
_entry.id   1b79b47a0f1beb5574b9c99736885b7d
#
_cell.length_a   1.000
_cell.length_b   1.000
_cell.length_c   1.000
_cell.angle_alpha   90.00
_cell.angle_beta   90.00
_cell.angle_gamma   90.00
#
_symmetry.space_group_name_H-M   'P 1'
#
loop_
_entity.id
_entity.type
_entity.pdbx_description
1 polymer ?
#
loop_
_entity_poly.entity_id
_entity_poly.type
_entity_poly.pdbx_seq_one_letter_code
_entity_poly.pdbx_strand_id
1 'polypeptide(L)'
;NEQSKDVVHIAKQAMNVAMSKLNDVIILDTAGRLQIDEALMQELKNLKQTIKPHEILLVVDSMTGQDAVNVAQTFNEEVGIDGVVLTKLDGDTRGGAALSVKKVTGKPIKFAATGEKLNDLEVFHPDRMASRILGMGDILSVIEKAEENFDIEQAEALEKQMKKKELDLDDYLAQLRQV
;
A
#
# COMPACT_ATOMS: atom_id res chain seq x y z
N ASN A 1 3.09 19.79 -18.30
CA ASN A 1 3.67 20.34 -19.53
C ASN A 1 3.79 19.23 -20.57
N GLU A 2 2.74 19.05 -21.38
CA GLU A 2 2.63 17.97 -22.38
C GLU A 2 3.61 18.09 -23.56
N GLN A 3 4.49 19.08 -23.56
CA GLN A 3 5.37 19.39 -24.71
C GLN A 3 6.84 18.97 -24.55
N SER A 4 7.28 18.60 -23.37
CA SER A 4 8.66 18.14 -23.16
C SER A 4 8.70 16.61 -22.93
N LYS A 5 9.57 15.93 -23.70
CA LYS A 5 9.90 14.51 -23.46
C LYS A 5 11.01 14.34 -22.41
N ASP A 6 11.57 15.42 -21.89
CA ASP A 6 12.63 15.40 -20.89
C ASP A 6 12.03 15.32 -19.49
N VAL A 7 12.01 14.13 -18.92
CA VAL A 7 11.46 13.82 -17.60
C VAL A 7 12.17 14.60 -16.49
N VAL A 8 13.49 14.81 -16.61
CA VAL A 8 14.27 15.55 -15.63
C VAL A 8 13.87 17.03 -15.63
N HIS A 9 13.64 17.61 -16.80
CA HIS A 9 13.17 18.99 -16.92
C HIS A 9 11.76 19.17 -16.31
N ILE A 10 10.86 18.24 -16.60
CA ILE A 10 9.49 18.24 -16.04
C ILE A 10 9.54 18.16 -14.52
N ALA A 11 10.35 17.25 -13.97
CA ALA A 11 10.47 17.07 -12.53
C ALA A 11 11.04 18.33 -11.84
N LYS A 12 12.06 18.99 -12.41
CA LYS A 12 12.58 20.26 -11.90
C LYS A 12 11.53 21.37 -11.89
N GLN A 13 10.75 21.49 -12.95
CA GLN A 13 9.66 22.47 -13.01
C GLN A 13 8.59 22.17 -11.95
N ALA A 14 8.20 20.89 -11.79
CA ALA A 14 7.25 20.47 -10.76
C ALA A 14 7.73 20.81 -9.36
N MET A 15 9.02 20.58 -9.06
CA MET A 15 9.64 20.97 -7.78
C MET A 15 9.55 22.48 -7.53
N ASN A 16 9.89 23.31 -8.52
CA ASN A 16 9.81 24.76 -8.39
C ASN A 16 8.37 25.23 -8.12
N VAL A 17 7.40 24.66 -8.83
CA VAL A 17 5.98 24.98 -8.63
C VAL A 17 5.51 24.56 -7.23
N ALA A 18 5.91 23.36 -6.78
CA ALA A 18 5.55 22.88 -5.45
C ALA A 18 6.13 23.76 -4.34
N MET A 19 7.40 24.17 -4.46
CA MET A 19 8.03 25.12 -3.53
C MET A 19 7.31 26.47 -3.51
N SER A 20 6.92 27.00 -4.67
CA SER A 20 6.20 28.28 -4.75
C SER A 20 4.79 28.20 -4.15
N LYS A 21 4.19 27.01 -4.13
CA LYS A 21 2.88 26.75 -3.53
C LYS A 21 2.94 26.30 -2.08
N LEU A 22 4.15 26.20 -1.51
CA LEU A 22 4.40 25.70 -0.13
C LEU A 22 3.80 24.29 0.10
N ASN A 23 3.97 23.41 -0.87
CA ASN A 23 3.53 22.03 -0.72
C ASN A 23 4.50 21.25 0.16
N ASP A 24 3.99 20.55 1.16
CA ASP A 24 4.79 19.74 2.10
C ASP A 24 5.26 18.42 1.48
N VAL A 25 4.46 17.85 0.58
CA VAL A 25 4.73 16.56 -0.06
C VAL A 25 4.65 16.68 -1.58
N ILE A 26 5.64 16.10 -2.25
CA ILE A 26 5.71 16.02 -3.71
C ILE A 26 5.85 14.57 -4.09
N ILE A 27 4.92 14.05 -4.88
CA ILE A 27 4.97 12.69 -5.42
C ILE A 27 5.29 12.78 -6.90
N LEU A 28 6.38 12.13 -7.31
CA LEU A 28 6.76 11.98 -8.72
C LEU A 28 6.35 10.59 -9.17
N ASP A 29 5.28 10.52 -9.95
CA ASP A 29 4.83 9.29 -10.58
C ASP A 29 5.58 9.10 -11.90
N THR A 30 6.26 7.97 -12.04
CA THR A 30 7.05 7.62 -13.22
C THR A 30 6.29 6.66 -14.12
N ALA A 31 6.56 6.71 -15.42
CA ALA A 31 5.91 5.82 -16.37
C ALA A 31 6.16 4.36 -16.00
N GLY A 32 5.08 3.61 -15.77
CA GLY A 32 5.13 2.16 -15.61
C GLY A 32 5.38 1.51 -16.98
N ARG A 33 6.44 0.73 -17.10
CA ARG A 33 6.71 -0.11 -18.26
C ARG A 33 6.73 -1.57 -17.83
N LEU A 34 6.11 -2.43 -18.64
CA LEU A 34 6.06 -3.87 -18.40
C LEU A 34 7.44 -4.53 -18.56
N GLN A 35 8.34 -3.88 -19.24
CA GLN A 35 9.70 -4.37 -19.46
C GLN A 35 10.72 -3.39 -18.89
N ILE A 36 11.66 -3.93 -18.15
CA ILE A 36 12.82 -3.20 -17.67
C ILE A 36 13.76 -3.06 -18.86
N ASP A 37 13.89 -1.85 -19.37
CA ASP A 37 14.86 -1.54 -20.42
C ASP A 37 15.97 -0.63 -19.87
N GLU A 38 17.12 -0.66 -20.54
CA GLU A 38 18.31 0.11 -20.13
C GLU A 38 18.06 1.63 -20.19
N ALA A 39 17.23 2.08 -21.12
CA ALA A 39 16.89 3.49 -21.26
C ALA A 39 16.06 3.98 -20.08
N LEU A 40 15.08 3.19 -19.62
CA LEU A 40 14.30 3.49 -18.43
C LEU A 40 15.19 3.57 -17.18
N MET A 41 16.08 2.60 -17.01
CA MET A 41 16.99 2.58 -15.85
C MET A 41 17.90 3.80 -15.84
N GLN A 42 18.41 4.22 -16.99
CA GLN A 42 19.25 5.41 -17.11
C GLN A 42 18.47 6.69 -16.83
N GLU A 43 17.22 6.78 -17.30
CA GLU A 43 16.32 7.91 -17.02
C GLU A 43 16.05 8.05 -15.52
N LEU A 44 15.74 6.93 -14.84
CA LEU A 44 15.49 6.92 -13.40
C LEU A 44 16.75 7.28 -12.58
N LYS A 45 17.94 6.80 -12.99
CA LYS A 45 19.21 7.18 -12.39
C LYS A 45 19.45 8.69 -12.50
N ASN A 46 19.24 9.25 -13.69
CA ASN A 46 19.40 10.70 -13.94
C ASN A 46 18.38 11.51 -13.11
N LEU A 47 17.14 11.04 -13.04
CA LEU A 47 16.10 11.67 -12.24
C LEU A 47 16.49 11.66 -10.75
N LYS A 48 16.89 10.52 -10.21
CA LYS A 48 17.34 10.36 -8.83
C LYS A 48 18.48 11.30 -8.49
N GLN A 49 19.51 11.35 -9.34
CA GLN A 49 20.67 12.23 -9.12
C GLN A 49 20.32 13.71 -9.13
N THR A 50 19.34 14.08 -9.98
CA THR A 50 18.96 15.48 -10.17
C THR A 50 18.03 15.97 -9.07
N ILE A 51 17.01 15.18 -8.73
CA ILE A 51 15.95 15.58 -7.78
C ILE A 51 16.35 15.26 -6.36
N LYS A 52 17.15 14.22 -6.13
CA LYS A 52 17.56 13.72 -4.81
C LYS A 52 16.34 13.51 -3.91
N PRO A 53 15.41 12.61 -4.30
CA PRO A 53 14.21 12.36 -3.54
C PRO A 53 14.54 11.86 -2.13
N HIS A 54 13.70 12.18 -1.15
CA HIS A 54 13.85 11.65 0.20
C HIS A 54 13.58 10.15 0.26
N GLU A 55 12.74 9.68 -0.65
CA GLU A 55 12.31 8.29 -0.67
C GLU A 55 11.98 7.82 -2.09
N ILE A 56 12.39 6.59 -2.40
CA ILE A 56 12.09 5.89 -3.65
C ILE A 56 11.33 4.63 -3.31
N LEU A 57 10.05 4.61 -3.69
CA LEU A 57 9.17 3.48 -3.48
C LEU A 57 8.96 2.72 -4.79
N LEU A 58 9.23 1.42 -4.75
CA LEU A 58 8.89 0.53 -5.86
C LEU A 58 7.51 -0.07 -5.65
N VAL A 59 6.63 0.13 -6.62
CA VAL A 59 5.29 -0.48 -6.62
C VAL A 59 5.35 -1.81 -7.37
N VAL A 60 4.94 -2.88 -6.69
CA VAL A 60 5.02 -4.26 -7.20
C VAL A 60 3.66 -4.93 -7.08
N ASP A 61 3.23 -5.56 -8.16
CA ASP A 61 2.04 -6.40 -8.18
C ASP A 61 2.36 -7.77 -7.57
N SER A 62 1.71 -8.11 -6.44
CA SER A 62 1.96 -9.36 -5.72
C SER A 62 1.55 -10.61 -6.50
N MET A 63 0.66 -10.47 -7.49
CA MET A 63 0.17 -11.59 -8.29
C MET A 63 1.11 -11.99 -9.44
N THR A 64 2.11 -11.19 -9.77
CA THR A 64 3.06 -11.51 -10.85
C THR A 64 4.13 -12.54 -10.45
N GLY A 65 4.10 -13.01 -9.20
CA GLY A 65 4.95 -14.11 -8.74
C GLY A 65 6.45 -13.82 -8.86
N GLN A 66 7.20 -14.70 -9.55
CA GLN A 66 8.66 -14.57 -9.67
C GLN A 66 9.09 -13.32 -10.44
N ASP A 67 8.28 -12.83 -11.36
CA ASP A 67 8.58 -11.60 -12.11
C ASP A 67 8.64 -10.38 -11.19
N ALA A 68 7.76 -10.32 -10.19
CA ALA A 68 7.80 -9.30 -9.14
C ALA A 68 9.16 -9.27 -8.43
N VAL A 69 9.71 -10.43 -8.13
CA VAL A 69 11.00 -10.57 -7.44
C VAL A 69 12.15 -10.11 -8.32
N ASN A 70 12.16 -10.52 -9.59
CA ASN A 70 13.19 -10.14 -10.57
C ASN A 70 13.18 -8.61 -10.80
N VAL A 71 11.99 -8.03 -10.97
CA VAL A 71 11.80 -6.59 -11.12
C VAL A 71 12.35 -5.87 -9.89
N ALA A 72 11.95 -6.30 -8.69
CA ALA A 72 12.38 -5.66 -7.45
C ALA A 72 13.90 -5.74 -7.25
N GLN A 73 14.51 -6.86 -7.60
CA GLN A 73 15.96 -7.02 -7.55
C GLN A 73 16.65 -6.03 -8.47
N THR A 74 16.28 -6.00 -9.74
CA THR A 74 16.89 -5.12 -10.75
C THR A 74 16.75 -3.65 -10.37
N PHE A 75 15.55 -3.20 -9.94
CA PHE A 75 15.36 -1.82 -9.50
C PHE A 75 16.20 -1.47 -8.28
N ASN A 76 16.34 -2.41 -7.33
CA ASN A 76 17.16 -2.18 -6.15
C ASN A 76 18.66 -2.09 -6.49
N GLU A 77 19.16 -2.94 -7.40
CA GLU A 77 20.57 -2.95 -7.83
C GLU A 77 20.92 -1.72 -8.68
N GLU A 78 20.06 -1.37 -9.63
CA GLU A 78 20.34 -0.35 -10.63
C GLU A 78 20.01 1.08 -10.14
N VAL A 79 18.89 1.27 -9.48
CA VAL A 79 18.40 2.59 -9.04
C VAL A 79 18.61 2.78 -7.54
N GLY A 80 18.46 1.72 -6.76
CA GLY A 80 18.46 1.75 -5.30
C GLY A 80 17.14 2.30 -4.78
N ILE A 81 16.31 1.41 -4.26
CA ILE A 81 15.01 1.73 -3.65
C ILE A 81 15.12 1.86 -2.14
N ASP A 82 14.18 2.57 -1.50
CA ASP A 82 14.13 2.75 -0.06
C ASP A 82 13.02 1.91 0.57
N GLY A 83 12.01 1.54 -0.21
CA GLY A 83 10.91 0.72 0.23
C GLY A 83 10.10 0.15 -0.93
N VAL A 84 9.18 -0.75 -0.59
CA VAL A 84 8.29 -1.42 -1.54
C VAL A 84 6.85 -1.19 -1.14
N VAL A 85 5.99 -0.98 -2.14
CA VAL A 85 4.54 -0.99 -2.03
C VAL A 85 4.05 -2.25 -2.75
N LEU A 86 3.34 -3.12 -2.04
CA LEU A 86 2.72 -4.30 -2.64
C LEU A 86 1.27 -4.01 -2.99
N THR A 87 0.88 -4.28 -4.23
CA THR A 87 -0.49 -4.15 -4.69
C THR A 87 -1.14 -5.52 -4.91
N LYS A 88 -2.46 -5.56 -4.97
CA LYS A 88 -3.28 -6.76 -5.20
C LYS A 88 -3.05 -7.87 -4.17
N LEU A 89 -2.81 -7.51 -2.93
CA LEU A 89 -2.62 -8.47 -1.84
C LEU A 89 -3.88 -9.26 -1.49
N ASP A 90 -5.05 -8.79 -1.88
CA ASP A 90 -6.32 -9.52 -1.84
C ASP A 90 -6.28 -10.81 -2.67
N GLY A 91 -5.57 -10.81 -3.80
CA GLY A 91 -5.36 -11.98 -4.64
C GLY A 91 -4.22 -12.91 -4.20
N ASP A 92 -3.26 -12.42 -3.42
CA ASP A 92 -2.13 -13.22 -2.90
C ASP A 92 -2.48 -13.88 -1.56
N THR A 93 -3.19 -15.00 -1.62
CA THR A 93 -3.67 -15.70 -0.43
C THR A 93 -2.56 -16.21 0.49
N ARG A 94 -1.35 -16.37 0.00
CA ARG A 94 -0.21 -16.93 0.75
C ARG A 94 0.88 -15.91 1.10
N GLY A 95 0.82 -14.69 0.58
CA GLY A 95 1.82 -13.63 0.84
C GLY A 95 3.24 -13.96 0.39
N GLY A 96 3.39 -14.89 -0.58
CA GLY A 96 4.70 -15.36 -1.03
C GLY A 96 5.54 -14.27 -1.70
N ALA A 97 4.89 -13.35 -2.41
CA ALA A 97 5.55 -12.21 -3.03
C ALA A 97 6.22 -11.31 -1.98
N ALA A 98 5.55 -11.04 -0.86
CA ALA A 98 6.07 -10.21 0.22
C ALA A 98 7.39 -10.77 0.78
N LEU A 99 7.42 -12.06 1.11
CA LEU A 99 8.62 -12.71 1.62
C LEU A 99 9.77 -12.69 0.62
N SER A 100 9.48 -13.02 -0.64
CA SER A 100 10.49 -13.12 -1.69
C SER A 100 11.09 -11.77 -2.03
N VAL A 101 10.26 -10.75 -2.20
CA VAL A 101 10.71 -9.36 -2.47
C VAL A 101 11.52 -8.83 -1.29
N LYS A 102 11.05 -9.02 -0.05
CA LYS A 102 11.79 -8.61 1.15
C LYS A 102 13.16 -9.28 1.23
N LYS A 103 13.23 -10.60 0.96
CA LYS A 103 14.47 -11.37 1.01
C LYS A 103 15.48 -10.91 -0.03
N VAL A 104 15.04 -10.66 -1.27
CA VAL A 104 15.92 -10.32 -2.38
C VAL A 104 16.40 -8.88 -2.31
N THR A 105 15.52 -7.93 -1.98
CA THR A 105 15.86 -6.51 -1.91
C THR A 105 16.50 -6.09 -0.58
N GLY A 106 16.21 -6.80 0.51
CA GLY A 106 16.54 -6.37 1.87
C GLY A 106 15.77 -5.13 2.35
N LYS A 107 14.93 -4.55 1.47
CA LYS A 107 14.20 -3.30 1.76
C LYS A 107 12.88 -3.55 2.48
N PRO A 108 12.40 -2.62 3.31
CA PRO A 108 11.11 -2.75 3.96
C PRO A 108 9.97 -2.67 2.95
N ILE A 109 8.94 -3.49 3.15
CA ILE A 109 7.63 -3.24 2.57
C ILE A 109 6.99 -2.19 3.46
N LYS A 110 6.56 -1.07 2.88
CA LYS A 110 6.01 0.06 3.63
C LYS A 110 4.50 0.12 3.58
N PHE A 111 3.94 -0.19 2.41
CA PHE A 111 2.50 -0.13 2.18
C PHE A 111 2.01 -1.38 1.48
N ALA A 112 0.75 -1.70 1.73
CA ALA A 112 0.00 -2.78 1.12
C ALA A 112 -1.31 -2.23 0.57
N ALA A 113 -1.65 -2.60 -0.67
CA ALA A 113 -2.93 -2.30 -1.27
C ALA A 113 -3.73 -3.59 -1.48
N THR A 114 -4.94 -3.63 -0.93
CA THR A 114 -5.87 -4.75 -0.98
C THR A 114 -7.07 -4.49 -1.89
N GLY A 115 -7.09 -3.35 -2.58
CA GLY A 115 -8.14 -2.93 -3.48
C GLY A 115 -7.74 -1.69 -4.29
N GLU A 116 -8.73 -1.04 -4.91
CA GLU A 116 -8.51 0.09 -5.83
C GLU A 116 -8.82 1.47 -5.22
N LYS A 117 -9.40 1.52 -4.03
CA LYS A 117 -9.76 2.77 -3.36
C LYS A 117 -8.60 3.28 -2.50
N LEU A 118 -8.62 4.57 -2.19
CA LEU A 118 -7.60 5.17 -1.31
C LEU A 118 -7.57 4.53 0.07
N ASN A 119 -8.72 4.13 0.61
CA ASN A 119 -8.83 3.47 1.90
C ASN A 119 -8.34 2.01 1.88
N ASP A 120 -8.11 1.44 0.69
CA ASP A 120 -7.57 0.08 0.53
C ASP A 120 -6.02 0.08 0.54
N LEU A 121 -5.39 1.25 0.67
CA LEU A 121 -3.96 1.40 0.88
C LEU A 121 -3.66 1.58 2.36
N GLU A 122 -2.97 0.62 2.94
CA GLU A 122 -2.63 0.61 4.37
C GLU A 122 -1.13 0.49 4.61
N VAL A 123 -0.68 0.83 5.80
CA VAL A 123 0.69 0.56 6.24
C VAL A 123 0.89 -0.94 6.32
N PHE A 124 2.02 -1.43 5.82
CA PHE A 124 2.30 -2.87 5.87
C PHE A 124 2.64 -3.32 7.30
N HIS A 125 1.91 -4.31 7.79
CA HIS A 125 2.10 -4.93 9.10
C HIS A 125 2.74 -6.32 8.97
N PRO A 126 4.05 -6.47 9.24
CA PRO A 126 4.76 -7.75 9.07
C PRO A 126 4.16 -8.89 9.88
N ASP A 127 3.69 -8.62 11.10
CA ASP A 127 3.13 -9.62 12.00
C ASP A 127 1.80 -10.19 11.47
N ARG A 128 0.95 -9.34 10.90
CA ARG A 128 -0.29 -9.76 10.25
C ARG A 128 0.00 -10.62 9.02
N MET A 129 0.97 -10.19 8.21
CA MET A 129 1.38 -10.97 7.05
C MET A 129 1.95 -12.34 7.45
N ALA A 130 2.77 -12.39 8.49
CA ALA A 130 3.30 -13.65 9.02
C ALA A 130 2.19 -14.58 9.50
N SER A 131 1.21 -14.06 10.24
CA SER A 131 0.03 -14.82 10.70
C SER A 131 -0.79 -15.35 9.54
N ARG A 132 -0.99 -14.54 8.49
CA ARG A 132 -1.69 -14.95 7.26
C ARG A 132 -0.95 -16.08 6.54
N ILE A 133 0.37 -15.97 6.38
CA ILE A 133 1.22 -16.99 5.74
C ILE A 133 1.18 -18.30 6.51
N LEU A 134 1.15 -18.25 7.84
CA LEU A 134 1.08 -19.42 8.72
C LEU A 134 -0.33 -20.01 8.83
N GLY A 135 -1.32 -19.42 8.17
CA GLY A 135 -2.71 -19.90 8.21
C GLY A 135 -3.41 -19.63 9.55
N MET A 136 -2.88 -18.74 10.38
CA MET A 136 -3.47 -18.40 11.67
C MET A 136 -4.61 -17.38 11.57
N GLY A 137 -4.90 -16.90 10.37
CA GLY A 137 -5.89 -15.86 10.11
C GLY A 137 -5.42 -14.46 10.52
N ASP A 138 -6.14 -13.45 10.09
CA ASP A 138 -5.89 -12.06 10.46
C ASP A 138 -6.96 -11.58 11.45
N ILE A 139 -6.91 -12.11 12.66
CA ILE A 139 -7.86 -11.79 13.73
C ILE A 139 -7.77 -10.31 14.12
N LEU A 140 -6.56 -9.72 14.07
CA LEU A 140 -6.35 -8.33 14.43
C LEU A 140 -7.03 -7.36 13.46
N SER A 141 -6.95 -7.61 12.15
CA SER A 141 -7.65 -6.80 11.14
C SER A 141 -9.18 -6.89 11.28
N VAL A 142 -9.70 -8.04 11.69
CA VAL A 142 -11.13 -8.20 11.96
C VAL A 142 -11.55 -7.38 13.19
N ILE A 143 -10.74 -7.40 14.25
CA ILE A 143 -11.00 -6.63 15.46
C ILE A 143 -10.96 -5.13 15.16
N GLU A 144 -9.94 -4.63 14.45
CA GLU A 144 -9.81 -3.21 14.10
C GLU A 144 -10.96 -2.73 13.22
N LYS A 145 -11.34 -3.49 12.20
CA LYS A 145 -12.53 -3.17 11.37
C LYS A 145 -13.82 -3.20 12.15
N ALA A 146 -13.92 -4.07 13.13
CA ALA A 146 -15.06 -4.09 14.05
C ALA A 146 -15.06 -2.84 14.94
N GLU A 147 -13.90 -2.43 15.46
CA GLU A 147 -13.75 -1.21 16.27
C GLU A 147 -14.03 0.07 15.47
N GLU A 148 -13.56 0.17 14.22
CA GLU A 148 -13.84 1.31 13.33
C GLU A 148 -15.32 1.46 12.99
N ASN A 149 -16.05 0.35 12.90
CA ASN A 149 -17.48 0.34 12.59
C ASN A 149 -18.36 0.37 13.88
N PHE A 150 -17.73 0.39 15.05
CA PHE A 150 -18.47 0.40 16.31
C PHE A 150 -18.97 1.82 16.60
N ASP A 151 -20.24 2.05 16.28
CA ASP A 151 -20.93 3.30 16.64
C ASP A 151 -21.19 3.30 18.15
N ILE A 152 -20.48 4.16 18.88
CA ILE A 152 -20.57 4.29 20.34
C ILE A 152 -22.01 4.57 20.78
N GLU A 153 -22.78 5.33 19.98
CA GLU A 153 -24.19 5.62 20.28
C GLU A 153 -25.07 4.36 20.19
N GLN A 154 -24.76 3.47 19.23
CA GLN A 154 -25.48 2.19 19.09
C GLN A 154 -25.11 1.21 20.21
N ALA A 155 -23.84 1.19 20.63
CA ALA A 155 -23.38 0.38 21.76
C ALA A 155 -24.07 0.81 23.09
N GLU A 156 -24.17 2.11 23.33
CA GLU A 156 -24.89 2.64 24.52
C GLU A 156 -26.40 2.37 24.46
N ALA A 157 -27.00 2.43 23.27
CA ALA A 157 -28.41 2.09 23.08
C ALA A 157 -28.65 0.60 23.35
N LEU A 158 -27.75 -0.27 22.86
CA LEU A 158 -27.80 -1.71 23.09
C LEU A 158 -27.62 -2.06 24.58
N GLU A 159 -26.65 -1.42 25.25
CA GLU A 159 -26.46 -1.59 26.70
C GLU A 159 -27.70 -1.20 27.50
N LYS A 160 -28.38 -0.11 27.11
CA LYS A 160 -29.64 0.32 27.72
C LYS A 160 -30.80 -0.67 27.47
N GLN A 161 -30.88 -1.25 26.27
CA GLN A 161 -31.87 -2.28 25.94
C GLN A 161 -31.58 -3.60 26.67
N MET A 162 -30.32 -4.05 26.72
CA MET A 162 -29.96 -5.24 27.51
C MET A 162 -30.27 -5.11 28.99
N LYS A 163 -30.07 -3.93 29.57
CA LYS A 163 -30.43 -3.64 30.99
C LYS A 163 -31.95 -3.69 31.22
N LYS A 164 -32.77 -3.40 30.19
CA LYS A 164 -34.22 -3.44 30.28
C LYS A 164 -34.83 -4.82 30.04
N LYS A 165 -34.05 -5.84 29.65
CA LYS A 165 -34.50 -7.19 29.29
C LYS A 165 -35.55 -7.25 28.16
N GLU A 166 -35.53 -6.30 27.24
CA GLU A 166 -36.49 -6.17 26.13
C GLU A 166 -35.80 -6.47 24.79
N LEU A 167 -34.96 -7.50 24.73
CA LEU A 167 -34.36 -7.99 23.45
C LEU A 167 -35.41 -8.90 22.77
N ASP A 168 -35.85 -8.51 21.59
CA ASP A 168 -36.67 -9.34 20.73
C ASP A 168 -35.88 -9.95 19.56
N LEU A 169 -36.56 -10.79 18.77
CA LEU A 169 -35.97 -11.48 17.63
C LEU A 169 -35.53 -10.54 16.49
N ASP A 170 -36.19 -9.37 16.38
CA ASP A 170 -35.86 -8.38 15.36
C ASP A 170 -34.57 -7.64 15.70
N ASP A 171 -34.31 -7.37 16.97
CA ASP A 171 -33.06 -6.82 17.47
C ASP A 171 -31.87 -7.77 17.21
N TYR A 172 -32.09 -9.09 17.40
CA TYR A 172 -31.10 -10.11 17.11
C TYR A 172 -30.79 -10.21 15.61
N LEU A 173 -31.81 -10.11 14.75
CA LEU A 173 -31.65 -10.12 13.29
C LEU A 173 -30.95 -8.87 12.78
N ALA A 174 -31.17 -7.71 13.42
CA ALA A 174 -30.46 -6.47 13.09
C ALA A 174 -28.96 -6.57 13.39
N GLN A 175 -28.58 -7.20 14.51
CA GLN A 175 -27.19 -7.48 14.87
C GLN A 175 -26.49 -8.40 13.86
N LEU A 176 -27.16 -9.47 13.44
CA LEU A 176 -26.59 -10.41 12.47
C LEU A 176 -26.37 -9.81 11.07
N ARG A 177 -27.01 -8.70 10.73
CA ARG A 177 -26.85 -8.01 9.46
C ARG A 177 -25.69 -6.99 9.47
N GLN A 178 -25.14 -6.67 10.64
CA GLN A 178 -24.03 -5.72 10.83
C GLN A 178 -22.65 -6.40 10.89
N VAL A 179 -22.61 -7.73 10.95
CA VAL A 179 -21.41 -8.57 10.87
C VAL A 179 -21.23 -9.08 9.43
#